data_e984960f14b8813b66a7aacce7e09f21
#
_entry.id   e984960f14b8813b66a7aacce7e09f21
#
_cell.length_a   1.000
_cell.length_b   1.000
_cell.length_c   1.000
_cell.angle_alpha   90.00
_cell.angle_beta   90.00
_cell.angle_gamma   90.00
#
_symmetry.space_group_name_H-M   'P 1'
#
loop_
_entity.id
_entity.type
_entity.pdbx_description
1 polymer ?
#
loop_
_entity_poly.entity_id
_entity_poly.type
_entity_poly.pdbx_seq_one_letter_code
_entity_poly.pdbx_strand_id
1 'polypeptide(L)'
;MNVTTFLIVCPLVFLAGFVDAIGGGGGLISLPAYLFAGIPVHTAIGTNKFSAVFGTTLATGRFAKQGMIEKRLALPAVAAAFVGASIGARLSLRMPERMTLIILLCILPFVAFLVQNKNLLRDRSPEEEQITGRTYVTAAASAFLVGIYDGLYGPGTGTFLIVLLNVWSRLGLKSANGQAKAINLATNLSSLIVFLMHGTVLIPLGVSAAVCNMLGAYLGAGLALKQGSKAIRPVLLLVLVLLFVKIISQLLG
;
A
#
# COMPACT_ATOMS: atom_id res chain seq x y z
N MET A 1 6.27 -27.05 4.23
CA MET A 1 6.95 -25.81 3.78
C MET A 1 8.42 -25.97 4.05
N ASN A 2 9.28 -25.67 3.07
CA ASN A 2 10.72 -25.82 3.18
C ASN A 2 11.35 -24.59 3.84
N VAL A 3 12.48 -24.79 4.55
CA VAL A 3 13.25 -23.69 5.17
C VAL A 3 13.63 -22.62 4.14
N THR A 4 13.92 -23.02 2.91
CA THR A 4 14.24 -22.13 1.78
C THR A 4 13.13 -21.10 1.53
N THR A 5 11.84 -21.46 1.68
CA THR A 5 10.70 -20.53 1.55
C THR A 5 10.80 -19.37 2.54
N PHE A 6 11.12 -19.66 3.81
CA PHE A 6 11.28 -18.63 4.83
C PHE A 6 12.52 -17.75 4.59
N LEU A 7 13.63 -18.36 4.14
CA LEU A 7 14.87 -17.62 3.83
C LEU A 7 14.71 -16.66 2.66
N ILE A 8 13.82 -16.94 1.71
CA ILE A 8 13.49 -16.03 0.59
C ILE A 8 12.48 -14.96 1.05
N VAL A 9 11.38 -15.39 1.67
CA VAL A 9 10.24 -14.51 1.95
C VAL A 9 10.55 -13.52 3.07
N CYS A 10 11.13 -13.96 4.19
CA CYS A 10 11.28 -13.10 5.37
C CYS A 10 12.16 -11.87 5.15
N PRO A 11 13.36 -11.95 4.54
CA PRO A 11 14.17 -10.76 4.28
C PRO A 11 13.51 -9.79 3.29
N LEU A 12 12.87 -10.32 2.25
CA LEU A 12 12.19 -9.50 1.25
C LEU A 12 10.94 -8.83 1.83
N VAL A 13 10.20 -9.51 2.71
CA VAL A 13 9.06 -8.92 3.42
C VAL A 13 9.49 -7.87 4.46
N PHE A 14 10.65 -8.02 5.09
CA PHE A 14 11.25 -6.97 5.90
C PHE A 14 11.50 -5.70 5.06
N LEU A 15 12.16 -5.83 3.91
CA LEU A 15 12.40 -4.72 2.98
C LEU A 15 11.08 -4.12 2.47
N ALA A 16 10.09 -4.98 2.19
CA ALA A 16 8.77 -4.55 1.79
C ALA A 16 8.11 -3.67 2.87
N GLY A 17 8.13 -4.09 4.13
CA GLY A 17 7.61 -3.31 5.25
C GLY A 17 8.33 -1.97 5.41
N PHE A 18 9.65 -1.96 5.26
CA PHE A 18 10.47 -0.75 5.33
C PHE A 18 10.09 0.26 4.24
N VAL A 19 10.07 -0.16 2.97
CA VAL A 19 9.71 0.67 1.82
C VAL A 19 8.25 1.13 1.92
N ASP A 20 7.34 0.22 2.31
CA ASP A 20 5.92 0.52 2.46
C ASP A 20 5.69 1.63 3.49
N ALA A 21 6.34 1.56 4.63
CA ALA A 21 6.17 2.56 5.68
C ALA A 21 6.66 3.95 5.26
N ILE A 22 7.67 4.05 4.38
CA ILE A 22 8.19 5.32 3.89
C ILE A 22 7.30 5.94 2.82
N GLY A 23 7.02 5.21 1.74
CA GLY A 23 6.36 5.76 0.56
C GLY A 23 5.26 4.87 -0.03
N GLY A 24 4.89 3.79 0.67
CA GLY A 24 4.01 2.77 0.12
C GLY A 24 4.74 1.82 -0.83
N GLY A 25 4.01 0.88 -1.39
CA GLY A 25 4.55 0.00 -2.44
C GLY A 25 5.27 -1.25 -1.96
N GLY A 26 5.22 -1.60 -0.68
CA GLY A 26 5.81 -2.84 -0.14
C GLY A 26 5.37 -4.09 -0.88
N GLY A 27 4.13 -4.13 -1.38
CA GLY A 27 3.60 -5.22 -2.19
C GLY A 27 4.39 -5.52 -3.47
N LEU A 28 5.15 -4.55 -4.00
CA LEU A 28 6.03 -4.75 -5.16
C LEU A 28 7.23 -5.64 -4.84
N ILE A 29 7.64 -5.70 -3.60
CA ILE A 29 8.74 -6.51 -3.13
C ILE A 29 8.21 -7.83 -2.53
N SER A 30 7.21 -7.73 -1.66
CA SER A 30 6.69 -8.90 -0.95
C SER A 30 5.96 -9.87 -1.85
N LEU A 31 5.09 -9.40 -2.77
CA LEU A 31 4.32 -10.31 -3.61
C LEU A 31 5.20 -11.16 -4.54
N PRO A 32 6.20 -10.58 -5.28
CA PRO A 32 7.18 -11.40 -5.97
C PRO A 32 7.94 -12.37 -5.08
N ALA A 33 8.26 -11.99 -3.83
CA ALA A 33 8.95 -12.89 -2.91
C ALA A 33 8.16 -14.19 -2.64
N TYR A 34 6.84 -14.06 -2.41
CA TYR A 34 5.96 -15.22 -2.27
C TYR A 34 5.88 -16.05 -3.56
N LEU A 35 5.78 -15.38 -4.72
CA LEU A 35 5.70 -16.06 -6.03
C LEU A 35 7.01 -16.80 -6.36
N PHE A 36 8.17 -16.20 -6.11
CA PHE A 36 9.49 -16.87 -6.26
C PHE A 36 9.66 -18.05 -5.32
N ALA A 37 9.01 -18.02 -4.15
CA ALA A 37 8.98 -19.15 -3.23
C ALA A 37 8.00 -20.26 -3.69
N GLY A 38 7.38 -20.14 -4.88
CA GLY A 38 6.48 -21.14 -5.46
C GLY A 38 5.05 -21.11 -4.87
N ILE A 39 4.65 -20.04 -4.19
CA ILE A 39 3.30 -19.92 -3.62
C ILE A 39 2.32 -19.51 -4.73
N PRO A 40 1.17 -20.21 -4.90
CA PRO A 40 0.14 -19.84 -5.86
C PRO A 40 -0.37 -18.40 -5.66
N VAL A 41 -0.72 -17.71 -6.74
CA VAL A 41 -0.99 -16.25 -6.77
C VAL A 41 -2.00 -15.81 -5.71
N HIS A 42 -3.19 -16.41 -5.64
CA HIS A 42 -4.20 -16.01 -4.65
C HIS A 42 -3.74 -16.26 -3.21
N THR A 43 -3.00 -17.35 -2.98
CA THR A 43 -2.42 -17.66 -1.67
C THR A 43 -1.30 -16.70 -1.32
N ALA A 44 -0.49 -16.28 -2.30
CA ALA A 44 0.54 -15.26 -2.14
C ALA A 44 -0.10 -13.91 -1.76
N ILE A 45 -1.17 -13.49 -2.46
CA ILE A 45 -1.89 -12.26 -2.14
C ILE A 45 -2.47 -12.33 -0.71
N GLY A 46 -3.20 -13.39 -0.38
CA GLY A 46 -3.81 -13.55 0.94
C GLY A 46 -2.78 -13.56 2.07
N THR A 47 -1.67 -14.31 1.90
CA THR A 47 -0.58 -14.37 2.90
C THR A 47 0.18 -13.04 3.01
N ASN A 48 0.34 -12.33 1.90
CA ASN A 48 0.88 -10.98 1.90
C ASN A 48 -0.02 -10.00 2.67
N LYS A 49 -1.34 -10.04 2.47
CA LYS A 49 -2.31 -9.23 3.22
C LYS A 49 -2.23 -9.53 4.72
N PHE A 50 -2.06 -10.81 5.11
CA PHE A 50 -1.87 -11.17 6.50
C PHE A 50 -0.62 -10.48 7.08
N SER A 51 0.54 -10.62 6.48
CA SER A 51 1.77 -9.99 6.99
C SER A 51 1.71 -8.45 6.94
N ALA A 52 1.09 -7.87 5.91
CA ALA A 52 0.96 -6.44 5.74
C ALA A 52 0.07 -5.79 6.81
N VAL A 53 -1.00 -6.44 7.27
CA VAL A 53 -1.86 -5.91 8.35
C VAL A 53 -1.02 -5.58 9.59
N PHE A 54 -0.11 -6.45 10.01
CA PHE A 54 0.72 -6.23 11.20
C PHE A 54 1.71 -5.08 11.00
N GLY A 55 2.41 -5.03 9.86
CA GLY A 55 3.33 -3.94 9.56
C GLY A 55 2.63 -2.58 9.42
N THR A 56 1.50 -2.54 8.69
CA THR A 56 0.73 -1.30 8.54
C THR A 56 0.08 -0.86 9.84
N THR A 57 -0.34 -1.79 10.73
CA THR A 57 -0.81 -1.45 12.08
C THR A 57 0.26 -0.70 12.87
N LEU A 58 1.49 -1.22 12.86
CA LEU A 58 2.60 -0.60 13.58
C LEU A 58 3.00 0.75 12.97
N ALA A 59 3.07 0.85 11.65
CA ALA A 59 3.33 2.12 10.96
C ALA A 59 2.23 3.14 11.26
N THR A 60 0.95 2.77 11.12
CA THR A 60 -0.21 3.62 11.41
C THR A 60 -0.17 4.12 12.86
N GLY A 61 0.13 3.25 13.83
CA GLY A 61 0.27 3.64 15.23
C GLY A 61 1.37 4.67 15.46
N ARG A 62 2.51 4.56 14.76
CA ARG A 62 3.60 5.54 14.83
C ARG A 62 3.21 6.89 14.22
N PHE A 63 2.58 6.89 13.05
CA PHE A 63 2.09 8.13 12.42
C PHE A 63 0.97 8.78 13.24
N ALA A 64 0.07 7.99 13.83
CA ALA A 64 -1.00 8.50 14.71
C ALA A 64 -0.44 9.16 15.98
N LYS A 65 0.57 8.54 16.62
CA LYS A 65 1.24 9.12 17.82
C LYS A 65 1.94 10.43 17.53
N GLN A 66 2.37 10.65 16.28
CA GLN A 66 3.00 11.89 15.84
C GLN A 66 2.01 12.94 15.29
N GLY A 67 0.71 12.69 15.42
CA GLY A 67 -0.33 13.62 14.96
C GLY A 67 -0.45 13.75 13.44
N MET A 68 0.15 12.80 12.68
CA MET A 68 0.14 12.84 11.21
C MET A 68 -1.16 12.25 10.61
N ILE A 69 -2.10 11.80 11.45
CA ILE A 69 -3.40 11.28 11.03
C ILE A 69 -4.50 12.16 11.61
N GLU A 70 -5.15 12.93 10.73
CA GLU A 70 -6.35 13.67 11.10
C GLU A 70 -7.52 12.70 11.19
N LYS A 71 -7.98 12.41 12.41
CA LYS A 71 -8.97 11.37 12.69
C LYS A 71 -10.32 11.61 11.99
N ARG A 72 -10.75 12.88 11.93
CA ARG A 72 -12.02 13.25 11.28
C ARG A 72 -11.98 12.97 9.79
N LEU A 73 -10.84 13.21 9.14
CA LEU A 73 -10.62 12.93 7.72
C LEU A 73 -10.41 11.43 7.48
N ALA A 74 -9.69 10.75 8.37
CA ALA A 74 -9.40 9.32 8.25
C ALA A 74 -10.67 8.47 8.29
N LEU A 75 -11.62 8.76 9.18
CA LEU A 75 -12.77 7.89 9.42
C LEU A 75 -13.61 7.59 8.17
N PRO A 76 -14.11 8.58 7.41
CA PRO A 76 -14.87 8.31 6.18
C PRO A 76 -14.01 7.67 5.09
N ALA A 77 -12.73 8.04 4.98
CA ALA A 77 -11.81 7.45 4.02
C ALA A 77 -11.51 5.97 4.33
N VAL A 78 -11.30 5.63 5.60
CA VAL A 78 -11.10 4.24 6.08
C VAL A 78 -12.35 3.38 5.80
N ALA A 79 -13.55 3.91 6.09
CA ALA A 79 -14.79 3.20 5.80
C ALA A 79 -14.96 2.94 4.29
N ALA A 80 -14.73 3.96 3.45
CA ALA A 80 -14.80 3.85 2.00
C ALA A 80 -13.75 2.84 1.45
N ALA A 81 -12.53 2.88 1.97
CA ALA A 81 -11.45 1.96 1.62
C ALA A 81 -11.78 0.51 1.99
N PHE A 82 -12.35 0.29 3.17
CA PHE A 82 -12.74 -1.03 3.64
C PHE A 82 -13.79 -1.68 2.72
N VAL A 83 -14.79 -0.91 2.31
CA VAL A 83 -15.80 -1.37 1.35
C VAL A 83 -15.17 -1.64 -0.02
N GLY A 84 -14.38 -0.70 -0.53
CA GLY A 84 -13.68 -0.85 -1.81
C GLY A 84 -12.81 -2.09 -1.86
N ALA A 85 -12.00 -2.32 -0.82
CA ALA A 85 -11.09 -3.47 -0.74
C ALA A 85 -11.83 -4.79 -0.62
N SER A 86 -12.97 -4.84 0.08
CA SER A 86 -13.82 -6.02 0.12
C SER A 86 -14.36 -6.40 -1.26
N ILE A 87 -14.78 -5.40 -2.05
CA ILE A 87 -15.22 -5.59 -3.44
C ILE A 87 -14.04 -6.09 -4.29
N GLY A 88 -12.88 -5.40 -4.22
CA GLY A 88 -11.69 -5.76 -4.97
C GLY A 88 -11.20 -7.19 -4.68
N ALA A 89 -11.15 -7.59 -3.41
CA ALA A 89 -10.70 -8.92 -3.01
C ALA A 89 -11.63 -10.04 -3.55
N ARG A 90 -12.95 -9.81 -3.53
CA ARG A 90 -13.92 -10.76 -4.11
C ARG A 90 -13.77 -10.86 -5.64
N LEU A 91 -13.49 -9.72 -6.31
CA LEU A 91 -13.22 -9.70 -7.74
C LEU A 91 -11.90 -10.43 -8.06
N SER A 92 -10.83 -10.21 -7.26
CA SER A 92 -9.53 -10.88 -7.41
C SER A 92 -9.69 -12.40 -7.50
N LEU A 93 -10.51 -12.97 -6.63
CA LEU A 93 -10.76 -14.43 -6.61
C LEU A 93 -11.47 -14.97 -7.86
N ARG A 94 -12.04 -14.08 -8.69
CA ARG A 94 -12.81 -14.44 -9.91
C ARG A 94 -12.13 -14.00 -11.20
N MET A 95 -11.17 -13.08 -11.13
CA MET A 95 -10.55 -12.49 -12.32
C MET A 95 -9.21 -13.16 -12.67
N PRO A 96 -8.92 -13.34 -13.97
CA PRO A 96 -7.59 -13.70 -14.41
C PRO A 96 -6.58 -12.59 -14.07
N GLU A 97 -5.40 -12.96 -13.59
CA GLU A 97 -4.32 -12.03 -13.21
C GLU A 97 -3.98 -11.04 -14.35
N ARG A 98 -4.02 -11.50 -15.59
CA ARG A 98 -3.71 -10.68 -16.77
C ARG A 98 -4.59 -9.43 -16.90
N MET A 99 -5.88 -9.51 -16.56
CA MET A 99 -6.78 -8.35 -16.60
C MET A 99 -6.37 -7.27 -15.58
N THR A 100 -5.98 -7.70 -14.39
CA THR A 100 -5.51 -6.78 -13.33
C THR A 100 -4.24 -6.06 -13.76
N LEU A 101 -3.31 -6.74 -14.43
CA LEU A 101 -2.08 -6.17 -14.96
C LEU A 101 -2.33 -5.11 -16.05
N ILE A 102 -3.30 -5.35 -16.93
CA ILE A 102 -3.68 -4.39 -17.99
C ILE A 102 -4.25 -3.11 -17.36
N ILE A 103 -5.15 -3.23 -16.39
CA ILE A 103 -5.71 -2.08 -15.68
C ILE A 103 -4.59 -1.26 -15.02
N LEU A 104 -3.65 -1.94 -14.36
CA LEU A 104 -2.52 -1.30 -13.71
C LEU A 104 -1.62 -0.58 -14.72
N LEU A 105 -1.34 -1.19 -15.86
CA LEU A 105 -0.55 -0.58 -16.95
C LEU A 105 -1.18 0.73 -17.44
N CYS A 106 -2.48 0.81 -17.52
CA CYS A 106 -3.19 2.03 -17.92
C CYS A 106 -3.11 3.13 -16.87
N ILE A 107 -3.13 2.78 -15.58
CA ILE A 107 -3.10 3.75 -14.47
C ILE A 107 -1.68 4.28 -14.21
N LEU A 108 -0.66 3.43 -14.39
CA LEU A 108 0.71 3.72 -14.00
C LEU A 108 1.32 4.97 -14.66
N PRO A 109 1.19 5.21 -15.98
CA PRO A 109 1.74 6.42 -16.62
C PRO A 109 1.16 7.69 -16.03
N PHE A 110 -0.14 7.68 -15.70
CA PHE A 110 -0.82 8.83 -15.08
C PHE A 110 -0.24 9.12 -13.68
N VAL A 111 -0.06 8.10 -12.85
CA VAL A 111 0.51 8.28 -11.51
C VAL A 111 1.99 8.68 -11.59
N ALA A 112 2.77 8.11 -12.53
CA ALA A 112 4.15 8.50 -12.77
C ALA A 112 4.27 9.97 -13.18
N PHE A 113 3.41 10.45 -14.07
CA PHE A 113 3.32 11.86 -14.45
C PHE A 113 3.04 12.77 -13.24
N LEU A 114 2.09 12.40 -12.37
CA LEU A 114 1.77 13.17 -11.17
C LEU A 114 2.97 13.26 -10.20
N VAL A 115 3.72 12.17 -10.02
CA VAL A 115 4.89 12.16 -9.12
C VAL A 115 6.08 12.93 -9.68
N GLN A 116 6.32 12.85 -10.99
CA GLN A 116 7.41 13.58 -11.64
C GLN A 116 7.16 15.10 -11.68
N ASN A 117 5.91 15.50 -11.77
CA ASN A 117 5.56 16.92 -11.82
C ASN A 117 5.69 17.57 -10.45
N LYS A 118 6.85 18.23 -10.22
CA LYS A 118 7.17 18.91 -8.96
C LYS A 118 6.14 19.98 -8.54
N ASN A 119 5.43 20.55 -9.51
CA ASN A 119 4.41 21.59 -9.28
C ASN A 119 3.09 20.97 -8.79
N LEU A 120 2.80 19.71 -9.13
CA LEU A 120 1.60 19.01 -8.71
C LEU A 120 1.78 18.33 -7.35
N LEU A 121 2.92 17.63 -7.16
CA LEU A 121 3.23 16.96 -5.90
C LEU A 121 3.90 17.95 -4.94
N ARG A 122 3.11 18.60 -4.13
CA ARG A 122 3.56 19.67 -3.22
C ARG A 122 3.79 19.16 -1.80
N ASP A 123 4.88 19.62 -1.22
CA ASP A 123 5.13 19.49 0.22
C ASP A 123 4.53 20.71 0.92
N ARG A 124 3.34 20.54 1.49
CA ARG A 124 2.65 21.59 2.25
C ARG A 124 2.93 21.41 3.73
N SER A 125 3.09 22.55 4.43
CA SER A 125 3.11 22.52 5.88
C SER A 125 1.70 22.30 6.44
N PRO A 126 1.57 21.81 7.69
CA PRO A 126 0.24 21.63 8.30
C PRO A 126 -0.60 22.91 8.32
N GLU A 127 0.04 24.09 8.42
CA GLU A 127 -0.64 25.38 8.42
C GLU A 127 -1.21 25.76 7.04
N GLU A 128 -0.62 25.20 5.96
CA GLU A 128 -1.08 25.40 4.58
C GLU A 128 -2.18 24.41 4.18
N GLU A 129 -2.43 23.39 4.99
CA GLU A 129 -3.45 22.38 4.75
C GLU A 129 -4.83 22.91 5.14
N GLN A 130 -5.65 23.24 4.14
CA GLN A 130 -7.04 23.60 4.39
C GLN A 130 -7.95 22.39 4.23
N ILE A 131 -8.39 21.83 5.36
CA ILE A 131 -9.35 20.73 5.37
C ILE A 131 -10.76 21.27 5.16
N THR A 132 -11.30 21.07 3.98
CA THR A 132 -12.63 21.52 3.55
C THR A 132 -13.55 20.33 3.28
N GLY A 133 -14.85 20.56 3.09
CA GLY A 133 -15.78 19.50 2.67
C GLY A 133 -15.31 18.76 1.41
N ARG A 134 -14.68 19.45 0.47
CA ARG A 134 -14.07 18.85 -0.73
C ARG A 134 -12.96 17.86 -0.36
N THR A 135 -12.13 18.18 0.64
CA THR A 135 -11.05 17.30 1.11
C THR A 135 -11.60 15.95 1.59
N TYR A 136 -12.71 15.95 2.33
CA TYR A 136 -13.37 14.72 2.78
C TYR A 136 -13.87 13.87 1.61
N VAL A 137 -14.54 14.49 0.65
CA VAL A 137 -15.08 13.79 -0.52
C VAL A 137 -13.96 13.20 -1.38
N THR A 138 -12.93 14.00 -1.68
CA THR A 138 -11.79 13.53 -2.51
C THR A 138 -10.96 12.46 -1.81
N ALA A 139 -10.79 12.56 -0.48
CA ALA A 139 -10.08 11.54 0.28
C ALA A 139 -10.88 10.21 0.31
N ALA A 140 -12.19 10.28 0.56
CA ALA A 140 -13.04 9.08 0.57
C ALA A 140 -13.13 8.44 -0.83
N ALA A 141 -13.26 9.24 -1.90
CA ALA A 141 -13.28 8.75 -3.28
C ALA A 141 -11.94 8.09 -3.65
N SER A 142 -10.81 8.73 -3.33
CA SER A 142 -9.48 8.16 -3.53
C SER A 142 -9.32 6.83 -2.78
N ALA A 143 -9.74 6.80 -1.51
CA ALA A 143 -9.66 5.63 -0.66
C ALA A 143 -10.54 4.48 -1.18
N PHE A 144 -11.73 4.75 -1.68
CA PHE A 144 -12.62 3.75 -2.28
C PHE A 144 -12.03 3.15 -3.55
N LEU A 145 -11.62 3.99 -4.50
CA LEU A 145 -11.05 3.54 -5.78
C LEU A 145 -9.75 2.77 -5.60
N VAL A 146 -8.83 3.32 -4.79
CA VAL A 146 -7.57 2.63 -4.49
C VAL A 146 -7.82 1.41 -3.62
N GLY A 147 -8.86 1.41 -2.79
CA GLY A 147 -9.30 0.24 -2.03
C GLY A 147 -9.70 -0.92 -2.94
N ILE A 148 -10.50 -0.67 -3.98
CA ILE A 148 -10.84 -1.71 -4.99
C ILE A 148 -9.57 -2.27 -5.61
N TYR A 149 -8.65 -1.40 -6.03
CA TYR A 149 -7.37 -1.81 -6.59
C TYR A 149 -6.54 -2.64 -5.60
N ASP A 150 -6.47 -2.22 -4.33
CA ASP A 150 -5.72 -2.92 -3.29
C ASP A 150 -6.30 -4.30 -2.96
N GLY A 151 -7.61 -4.43 -3.00
CA GLY A 151 -8.29 -5.72 -2.87
C GLY A 151 -8.03 -6.65 -4.06
N LEU A 152 -7.98 -6.09 -5.27
CA LEU A 152 -7.72 -6.86 -6.50
C LEU A 152 -6.29 -7.42 -6.52
N TYR A 153 -5.28 -6.58 -6.23
CA TYR A 153 -3.88 -6.94 -6.42
C TYR A 153 -2.93 -6.31 -5.39
N GLY A 154 -2.99 -4.99 -5.21
CA GLY A 154 -2.40 -4.24 -4.11
C GLY A 154 -1.00 -3.64 -4.26
N PRO A 155 -0.08 -4.09 -5.15
CA PRO A 155 1.25 -3.47 -5.23
C PRO A 155 1.19 -1.97 -5.55
N GLY A 156 1.85 -1.13 -4.73
CA GLY A 156 1.85 0.31 -4.94
C GLY A 156 0.66 1.08 -4.34
N THR A 157 -0.28 0.42 -3.68
CA THR A 157 -1.46 1.04 -3.04
C THR A 157 -1.10 2.26 -2.20
N GLY A 158 -0.14 2.14 -1.30
CA GLY A 158 0.29 3.26 -0.45
C GLY A 158 0.82 4.43 -1.26
N THR A 159 1.57 4.17 -2.34
CA THR A 159 2.06 5.18 -3.27
C THR A 159 0.91 5.91 -3.95
N PHE A 160 -0.07 5.17 -4.49
CA PHE A 160 -1.24 5.76 -5.13
C PHE A 160 -2.06 6.61 -4.14
N LEU A 161 -2.27 6.11 -2.92
CA LEU A 161 -2.94 6.88 -1.88
C LEU A 161 -2.22 8.18 -1.56
N ILE A 162 -0.90 8.14 -1.33
CA ILE A 162 -0.12 9.36 -1.03
C ILE A 162 -0.26 10.38 -2.16
N VAL A 163 -0.12 9.94 -3.42
CA VAL A 163 -0.21 10.82 -4.58
C VAL A 163 -1.61 11.43 -4.69
N LEU A 164 -2.67 10.63 -4.63
CA LEU A 164 -4.03 11.13 -4.77
C LEU A 164 -4.43 12.03 -3.60
N LEU A 165 -4.06 11.69 -2.37
CA LEU A 165 -4.31 12.53 -1.21
C LEU A 165 -3.55 13.86 -1.28
N ASN A 166 -2.32 13.87 -1.80
CA ASN A 166 -1.57 15.09 -1.99
C ASN A 166 -2.14 15.97 -3.12
N VAL A 167 -2.47 15.38 -4.27
CA VAL A 167 -2.91 16.13 -5.46
C VAL A 167 -4.38 16.52 -5.38
N TRP A 168 -5.27 15.57 -5.08
CA TRP A 168 -6.72 15.81 -5.08
C TRP A 168 -7.22 16.40 -3.76
N SER A 169 -6.74 15.84 -2.64
CA SER A 169 -7.17 16.29 -1.32
C SER A 169 -6.32 17.43 -0.77
N ARG A 170 -5.26 17.82 -1.50
CA ARG A 170 -4.35 18.93 -1.19
C ARG A 170 -3.64 18.81 0.17
N LEU A 171 -3.41 17.60 0.64
CA LEU A 171 -2.63 17.34 1.85
C LEU A 171 -1.13 17.47 1.56
N GLY A 172 -0.34 17.87 2.55
CA GLY A 172 1.12 17.78 2.48
C GLY A 172 1.60 16.32 2.44
N LEU A 173 2.82 16.06 1.98
CA LEU A 173 3.32 14.70 1.80
C LEU A 173 3.36 13.90 3.10
N LYS A 174 3.68 14.52 4.23
CA LYS A 174 3.67 13.85 5.56
C LYS A 174 2.26 13.46 5.97
N SER A 175 1.30 14.39 5.91
CA SER A 175 -0.11 14.16 6.23
C SER A 175 -0.72 13.12 5.28
N ALA A 176 -0.46 13.26 3.97
CA ALA A 176 -0.91 12.28 2.97
C ALA A 176 -0.36 10.87 3.26
N ASN A 177 0.92 10.75 3.65
CA ASN A 177 1.48 9.46 4.04
C ASN A 177 0.83 8.89 5.31
N GLY A 178 0.63 9.74 6.34
CA GLY A 178 -0.07 9.34 7.56
C GLY A 178 -1.50 8.84 7.27
N GLN A 179 -2.29 9.61 6.53
CA GLN A 179 -3.64 9.22 6.10
C GLN A 179 -3.62 7.94 5.25
N ALA A 180 -2.66 7.83 4.32
CA ALA A 180 -2.51 6.64 3.49
C ALA A 180 -2.23 5.38 4.32
N LYS A 181 -1.51 5.46 5.44
CA LYS A 181 -1.29 4.31 6.34
C LYS A 181 -2.58 3.84 6.99
N ALA A 182 -3.40 4.77 7.50
CA ALA A 182 -4.69 4.41 8.09
C ALA A 182 -5.63 3.77 7.05
N ILE A 183 -5.69 4.32 5.85
CA ILE A 183 -6.48 3.80 4.73
C ILE A 183 -5.95 2.42 4.30
N ASN A 184 -4.63 2.27 4.12
CA ASN A 184 -4.01 1.01 3.71
C ASN A 184 -4.15 -0.09 4.77
N LEU A 185 -4.17 0.25 6.05
CA LEU A 185 -4.51 -0.70 7.11
C LEU A 185 -5.93 -1.24 6.93
N ALA A 186 -6.89 -0.37 6.65
CA ALA A 186 -8.27 -0.76 6.42
C ALA A 186 -8.43 -1.66 5.18
N THR A 187 -7.75 -1.33 4.08
CA THR A 187 -7.80 -2.14 2.85
C THR A 187 -7.14 -3.50 3.04
N ASN A 188 -5.99 -3.56 3.72
CA ASN A 188 -5.33 -4.83 4.04
C ASN A 188 -6.18 -5.70 4.95
N LEU A 189 -6.80 -5.11 5.99
CA LEU A 189 -7.68 -5.84 6.92
C LEU A 189 -8.93 -6.38 6.20
N SER A 190 -9.59 -5.54 5.40
CA SER A 190 -10.77 -5.92 4.63
C SER A 190 -10.47 -7.05 3.65
N SER A 191 -9.38 -6.90 2.88
CA SER A 191 -8.94 -7.92 1.93
C SER A 191 -8.56 -9.22 2.64
N LEU A 192 -7.82 -9.13 3.77
CA LEU A 192 -7.44 -10.29 4.57
C LEU A 192 -8.66 -11.08 5.03
N ILE A 193 -9.71 -10.42 5.50
CA ILE A 193 -10.95 -11.10 5.91
C ILE A 193 -11.51 -11.92 4.74
N VAL A 194 -11.57 -11.34 3.54
CA VAL A 194 -12.08 -12.05 2.36
C VAL A 194 -11.19 -13.26 2.01
N PHE A 195 -9.86 -13.11 1.98
CA PHE A 195 -8.93 -14.20 1.68
C PHE A 195 -8.91 -15.29 2.74
N LEU A 196 -9.07 -14.94 4.02
CA LEU A 196 -9.22 -15.93 5.11
C LEU A 196 -10.50 -16.76 4.96
N MET A 197 -11.62 -16.11 4.63
CA MET A 197 -12.90 -16.81 4.40
C MET A 197 -12.83 -17.80 3.23
N HIS A 198 -11.91 -17.61 2.28
CA HIS A 198 -11.69 -18.49 1.14
C HIS A 198 -10.51 -19.47 1.33
N GLY A 199 -9.91 -19.51 2.52
CA GLY A 199 -8.83 -20.46 2.84
C GLY A 199 -7.53 -20.22 2.08
N THR A 200 -7.30 -19.00 1.54
CA THR A 200 -6.15 -18.67 0.71
C THR A 200 -5.04 -17.95 1.49
N VAL A 201 -4.83 -18.30 2.76
CA VAL A 201 -3.78 -17.72 3.61
C VAL A 201 -2.93 -18.81 4.25
N LEU A 202 -1.62 -18.79 4.02
CA LEU A 202 -0.67 -19.68 4.67
C LEU A 202 -0.24 -19.10 6.03
N ILE A 203 -0.99 -19.44 7.09
CA ILE A 203 -0.80 -18.88 8.43
C ILE A 203 0.63 -19.04 8.96
N PRO A 204 1.32 -20.23 8.88
CA PRO A 204 2.68 -20.38 9.42
C PRO A 204 3.69 -19.42 8.75
N LEU A 205 3.62 -19.30 7.41
CA LEU A 205 4.45 -18.36 6.65
C LEU A 205 4.04 -16.91 6.93
N GLY A 206 2.73 -16.65 7.00
CA GLY A 206 2.17 -15.35 7.30
C GLY A 206 2.65 -14.78 8.62
N VAL A 207 2.70 -15.59 9.69
CA VAL A 207 3.19 -15.17 11.02
C VAL A 207 4.67 -14.78 10.96
N SER A 208 5.54 -15.61 10.37
CA SER A 208 6.97 -15.29 10.26
C SER A 208 7.18 -14.03 9.41
N ALA A 209 6.48 -13.92 8.28
CA ALA A 209 6.51 -12.76 7.43
C ALA A 209 5.94 -11.49 8.13
N ALA A 210 4.93 -11.64 8.98
CA ALA A 210 4.36 -10.52 9.76
C ALA A 210 5.41 -9.93 10.72
N VAL A 211 6.16 -10.76 11.43
CA VAL A 211 7.24 -10.28 12.31
C VAL A 211 8.29 -9.49 11.51
N CYS A 212 8.71 -10.02 10.36
CA CYS A 212 9.67 -9.33 9.48
C CYS A 212 9.09 -8.02 8.93
N ASN A 213 7.83 -8.01 8.50
CA ASN A 213 7.14 -6.81 8.02
C ASN A 213 7.04 -5.73 9.11
N MET A 214 6.69 -6.12 10.35
CA MET A 214 6.63 -5.21 11.49
C MET A 214 7.98 -4.55 11.77
N LEU A 215 9.06 -5.31 11.78
CA LEU A 215 10.42 -4.77 11.99
C LEU A 215 10.80 -3.77 10.90
N GLY A 216 10.57 -4.14 9.63
CA GLY A 216 10.78 -3.24 8.50
C GLY A 216 9.94 -1.98 8.58
N ALA A 217 8.65 -2.13 8.84
CA ALA A 217 7.70 -1.01 8.96
C ALA A 217 8.04 -0.09 10.14
N TYR A 218 8.52 -0.63 11.25
CA TYR A 218 8.97 0.18 12.38
C TYR A 218 10.13 1.10 11.99
N LEU A 219 11.15 0.56 11.34
CA LEU A 219 12.31 1.35 10.92
C LEU A 219 11.96 2.35 9.82
N GLY A 220 11.19 1.91 8.81
CA GLY A 220 10.74 2.77 7.71
C GLY A 220 9.87 3.93 8.16
N ALA A 221 8.91 3.69 9.04
CA ALA A 221 8.08 4.75 9.62
C ALA A 221 8.92 5.76 10.41
N GLY A 222 9.94 5.29 11.15
CA GLY A 222 10.87 6.19 11.85
C GLY A 222 11.63 7.11 10.91
N LEU A 223 12.08 6.60 9.79
CA LEU A 223 12.78 7.38 8.76
C LEU A 223 11.84 8.40 8.09
N ALA A 224 10.64 7.96 7.69
CA ALA A 224 9.64 8.83 7.08
C ALA A 224 9.24 10.00 8.00
N LEU A 225 9.04 9.73 9.29
CA LEU A 225 8.71 10.75 10.28
C LEU A 225 9.84 11.76 10.50
N LYS A 226 11.11 11.30 10.51
CA LYS A 226 12.27 12.18 10.68
C LYS A 226 12.57 13.04 9.45
N GLN A 227 12.57 12.44 8.27
CA GLN A 227 13.01 13.08 7.03
C GLN A 227 11.88 13.63 6.16
N GLY A 228 10.64 13.22 6.40
CA GLY A 228 9.47 13.71 5.67
C GLY A 228 9.61 13.52 4.16
N SER A 229 9.34 14.58 3.39
CA SER A 229 9.37 14.58 1.92
C SER A 229 10.72 14.17 1.32
N LYS A 230 11.84 14.41 2.04
CA LYS A 230 13.17 13.98 1.59
C LYS A 230 13.31 12.46 1.50
N ALA A 231 12.64 11.72 2.40
CA ALA A 231 12.60 10.26 2.34
C ALA A 231 11.43 9.75 1.49
N ILE A 232 10.26 10.37 1.58
CA ILE A 232 9.03 9.89 0.94
C ILE A 232 9.14 9.99 -0.59
N ARG A 233 9.54 11.14 -1.14
CA ARG A 233 9.56 11.38 -2.58
C ARG A 233 10.45 10.41 -3.38
N PRO A 234 11.74 10.17 -3.03
CA PRO A 234 12.57 9.22 -3.77
C PRO A 234 12.03 7.78 -3.68
N VAL A 235 11.42 7.40 -2.55
CA VAL A 235 10.81 6.07 -2.41
C VAL A 235 9.56 5.94 -3.29
N LEU A 236 8.71 6.98 -3.39
CA LEU A 236 7.59 7.01 -4.33
C LEU A 236 8.07 6.77 -5.77
N LEU A 237 9.11 7.48 -6.20
CA LEU A 237 9.68 7.34 -7.54
C LEU A 237 10.25 5.94 -7.78
N LEU A 238 11.02 5.42 -6.81
CA LEU A 238 11.58 4.06 -6.89
C LEU A 238 10.46 3.02 -7.04
N VAL A 239 9.41 3.12 -6.22
CA VAL A 239 8.26 2.21 -6.26
C VAL A 239 7.57 2.24 -7.63
N LEU A 240 7.37 3.43 -8.21
CA LEU A 240 6.75 3.56 -9.53
C LEU A 240 7.61 2.96 -10.65
N VAL A 241 8.95 3.14 -10.59
CA VAL A 241 9.87 2.52 -11.55
C VAL A 241 9.82 0.99 -11.43
N LEU A 242 9.88 0.45 -10.21
CA LEU A 242 9.78 -0.99 -9.98
C LEU A 242 8.43 -1.56 -10.45
N LEU A 243 7.34 -0.82 -10.22
CA LEU A 243 6.02 -1.19 -10.68
C LEU A 243 5.97 -1.25 -12.21
N PHE A 244 6.50 -0.23 -12.88
CA PHE A 244 6.57 -0.16 -14.34
C PHE A 244 7.37 -1.34 -14.93
N VAL A 245 8.59 -1.58 -14.42
CA VAL A 245 9.44 -2.69 -14.86
C VAL A 245 8.73 -4.03 -14.67
N LYS A 246 8.10 -4.25 -13.51
CA LYS A 246 7.36 -5.47 -13.22
C LYS A 246 6.23 -5.71 -14.23
N ILE A 247 5.43 -4.68 -14.53
CA ILE A 247 4.29 -4.82 -15.46
C ILE A 247 4.79 -5.14 -16.86
N ILE A 248 5.80 -4.42 -17.34
CA ILE A 248 6.39 -4.68 -18.66
C ILE A 248 6.90 -6.12 -18.75
N SER A 249 7.65 -6.59 -17.72
CA SER A 249 8.16 -7.96 -17.72
C SER A 249 7.05 -9.03 -17.74
N GLN A 250 5.92 -8.77 -17.07
CA GLN A 250 4.78 -9.71 -17.05
C GLN A 250 3.92 -9.68 -18.31
N LEU A 251 3.98 -8.62 -19.11
CA LEU A 251 3.26 -8.53 -20.38
C LEU A 251 4.06 -9.08 -21.58
N LEU A 252 5.39 -9.06 -21.45
CA LEU A 252 6.30 -9.54 -22.51
C LEU A 252 6.72 -11.01 -22.36
N GLY A 253 6.56 -11.59 -21.17
CA GLY A 253 6.85 -13.01 -20.86
C GLY A 253 5.61 -13.83 -20.68
#